data_15e79227a66ab82e5d53b4d07db91859
#
_entry.id   15e79227a66ab82e5d53b4d07db91859
#
_cell.length_a   1.000
_cell.length_b   1.000
_cell.length_c   1.000
_cell.angle_alpha   90.00
_cell.angle_beta   90.00
_cell.angle_gamma   90.00
#
_symmetry.space_group_name_H-M   'P 1'
#
loop_
_entity.id
_entity.type
_entity.pdbx_description
1 polymer ?
#
loop_
_entity_poly.entity_id
_entity_poly.type
_entity_poly.pdbx_seq_one_letter_code
_entity_poly.pdbx_strand_id
1 'polypeptide(L)'
;MEVTVTTGDIAKLPLDAIVVNLFEDVKTSGGATGAVDKALGGAITKLIQDGEIKGKRHEMTLIHSLEKIKPERVLIAGLGKQQEMGLSRIREVSAESCRYLRKLGARKVGTIAHGTGAGGLDAEGAARAITEGAMLGTYTFRRHLTQESEERDIDQLLIVNKDKKGLAALERGCRTGRIMAQATNLARDMANEPANFMTPSDMARIALQVAGEYGLECYVLEQSDMERLEMGALLGVARGSTQPPKF
;
A
#
# COMPACT_ATOMS: atom_id res chain seq x y z
N MET A 1 -0.80 -0.98 -9.73
CA MET A 1 -0.82 -2.19 -8.83
C MET A 1 -2.25 -2.59 -8.56
N GLU A 2 -2.60 -3.84 -8.85
CA GLU A 2 -3.86 -4.47 -8.47
C GLU A 2 -3.67 -5.20 -7.13
N VAL A 3 -4.61 -5.03 -6.17
CA VAL A 3 -4.60 -5.76 -4.89
C VAL A 3 -5.82 -6.67 -4.85
N THR A 4 -5.58 -7.97 -4.73
CA THR A 4 -6.62 -9.01 -4.73
C THR A 4 -6.43 -9.98 -3.57
N VAL A 5 -7.49 -10.75 -3.26
CA VAL A 5 -7.47 -11.79 -2.24
C VAL A 5 -7.60 -13.15 -2.91
N THR A 6 -6.85 -14.13 -2.44
CA THR A 6 -6.96 -15.50 -2.91
C THR A 6 -6.84 -16.49 -1.76
N THR A 7 -7.28 -17.73 -2.00
CA THR A 7 -7.11 -18.83 -1.03
C THR A 7 -6.05 -19.79 -1.50
N GLY A 8 -5.32 -20.36 -0.55
CA GLY A 8 -4.36 -21.41 -0.85
C GLY A 8 -3.10 -21.37 0.00
N ASP A 9 -2.13 -22.16 -0.42
CA ASP A 9 -0.82 -22.21 0.19
C ASP A 9 0.10 -21.21 -0.54
N ILE A 10 0.51 -20.15 0.15
CA ILE A 10 1.35 -19.09 -0.41
C ILE A 10 2.68 -19.64 -0.97
N ALA A 11 3.21 -20.73 -0.41
CA ALA A 11 4.45 -21.36 -0.86
C ALA A 11 4.30 -22.08 -2.22
N LYS A 12 3.06 -22.28 -2.70
CA LYS A 12 2.77 -22.99 -3.95
C LYS A 12 2.34 -22.09 -5.11
N LEU A 13 2.17 -20.79 -4.86
CA LEU A 13 1.76 -19.84 -5.89
C LEU A 13 2.98 -19.39 -6.73
N PRO A 14 2.85 -19.31 -8.06
CA PRO A 14 3.93 -18.88 -8.94
C PRO A 14 4.07 -17.35 -8.89
N LEU A 15 4.82 -16.87 -7.90
CA LEU A 15 5.02 -15.46 -7.60
C LEU A 15 6.51 -15.11 -7.62
N ASP A 16 6.85 -13.87 -7.97
CA ASP A 16 8.23 -13.41 -7.96
C ASP A 16 8.76 -13.30 -6.52
N ALA A 17 7.88 -12.94 -5.60
CA ALA A 17 8.21 -12.87 -4.18
C ALA A 17 6.98 -13.07 -3.29
N ILE A 18 7.22 -13.52 -2.06
CA ILE A 18 6.22 -13.51 -0.99
C ILE A 18 6.74 -12.76 0.22
N VAL A 19 5.81 -12.14 0.96
CA VAL A 19 6.09 -11.45 2.22
C VAL A 19 5.47 -12.25 3.36
N VAL A 20 6.32 -12.63 4.31
CA VAL A 20 5.92 -13.19 5.61
C VAL A 20 6.43 -12.30 6.72
N ASN A 21 5.98 -12.51 7.94
CA ASN A 21 6.34 -11.63 9.05
C ASN A 21 6.92 -12.37 10.25
N LEU A 22 7.62 -11.62 11.09
CA LEU A 22 8.13 -12.09 12.36
C LEU A 22 8.01 -10.98 13.42
N PHE A 23 7.51 -11.32 14.60
CA PHE A 23 7.59 -10.44 15.76
C PHE A 23 8.98 -10.49 16.40
N GLU A 24 9.36 -9.40 17.05
CA GLU A 24 10.56 -9.34 17.88
C GLU A 24 10.48 -10.37 19.00
N ASP A 25 11.61 -10.96 19.37
CA ASP A 25 11.74 -11.97 20.42
C ASP A 25 11.07 -13.34 20.15
N VAL A 26 10.56 -13.58 18.94
CA VAL A 26 10.06 -14.90 18.53
C VAL A 26 11.24 -15.79 18.14
N LYS A 27 11.43 -16.88 18.88
CA LYS A 27 12.51 -17.85 18.63
C LYS A 27 12.18 -18.92 17.59
N THR A 28 10.90 -19.12 17.31
CA THR A 28 10.43 -20.13 16.35
C THR A 28 9.26 -19.56 15.57
N SER A 29 9.35 -19.59 14.25
CA SER A 29 8.28 -19.09 13.39
C SER A 29 7.02 -19.92 13.50
N GLY A 30 5.85 -19.24 13.61
CA GLY A 30 4.55 -19.89 13.70
C GLY A 30 3.63 -19.50 12.53
N GLY A 31 2.43 -20.06 12.50
CA GLY A 31 1.40 -19.70 11.52
C GLY A 31 1.85 -19.89 10.08
N ALA A 32 1.56 -18.89 9.24
CA ALA A 32 1.93 -18.92 7.82
C ALA A 32 3.45 -18.82 7.60
N THR A 33 4.16 -18.03 8.43
CA THR A 33 5.63 -17.94 8.39
C THR A 33 6.26 -19.29 8.70
N GLY A 34 5.75 -20.01 9.72
CA GLY A 34 6.23 -21.36 10.04
C GLY A 34 5.95 -22.39 8.95
N ALA A 35 4.82 -22.25 8.22
CA ALA A 35 4.53 -23.11 7.08
C ALA A 35 5.53 -22.90 5.93
N VAL A 36 5.86 -21.63 5.63
CA VAL A 36 6.88 -21.27 4.64
C VAL A 36 8.26 -21.73 5.09
N ASP A 37 8.60 -21.55 6.37
CA ASP A 37 9.86 -22.01 6.94
C ASP A 37 10.05 -23.54 6.78
N LYS A 38 9.00 -24.31 7.13
CA LYS A 38 9.00 -25.76 6.93
C LYS A 38 9.23 -26.13 5.46
N ALA A 39 8.59 -25.44 4.53
CA ALA A 39 8.75 -25.67 3.09
C ALA A 39 10.17 -25.30 2.59
N LEU A 40 10.83 -24.34 3.24
CA LEU A 40 12.23 -23.96 2.99
C LEU A 40 13.26 -24.87 3.73
N GLY A 41 12.79 -25.90 4.44
CA GLY A 41 13.66 -26.81 5.21
C GLY A 41 14.22 -26.20 6.47
N GLY A 42 13.51 -25.27 7.13
CA GLY A 42 13.89 -24.65 8.39
C GLY A 42 14.86 -23.47 8.24
N ALA A 43 14.99 -22.90 7.04
CA ALA A 43 15.94 -21.81 6.77
C ALA A 43 15.67 -20.56 7.60
N ILE A 44 14.39 -20.17 7.78
CA ILE A 44 14.01 -19.00 8.58
C ILE A 44 14.36 -19.24 10.05
N THR A 45 13.97 -20.39 10.60
CA THR A 45 14.28 -20.76 11.99
C THR A 45 15.79 -20.76 12.25
N LYS A 46 16.58 -21.26 11.30
CA LYS A 46 18.04 -21.22 11.42
C LYS A 46 18.57 -19.79 11.51
N LEU A 47 18.16 -18.90 10.60
CA LEU A 47 18.59 -17.49 10.62
C LEU A 47 18.16 -16.75 11.91
N ILE A 48 17.01 -17.13 12.49
CA ILE A 48 16.59 -16.61 13.81
C ILE A 48 17.55 -17.09 14.91
N GLN A 49 17.90 -18.39 14.92
CA GLN A 49 18.82 -18.97 15.89
C GLN A 49 20.23 -18.40 15.80
N ASP A 50 20.69 -18.14 14.58
CA ASP A 50 22.00 -17.51 14.30
C ASP A 50 22.00 -16.00 14.62
N GLY A 51 20.84 -15.43 14.99
CA GLY A 51 20.67 -14.01 15.34
C GLY A 51 20.70 -13.04 14.16
N GLU A 52 20.61 -13.55 12.93
CA GLU A 52 20.55 -12.75 11.72
C GLU A 52 19.18 -12.09 11.52
N ILE A 53 18.09 -12.76 11.94
CA ILE A 53 16.73 -12.23 11.92
C ILE A 53 16.24 -12.09 13.35
N LYS A 54 15.82 -10.87 13.71
CA LYS A 54 15.35 -10.54 15.07
C LYS A 54 13.87 -10.13 15.11
N GLY A 55 13.23 -9.95 13.96
CA GLY A 55 11.85 -9.49 13.86
C GLY A 55 11.65 -8.03 14.29
N LYS A 56 12.72 -7.25 14.40
CA LYS A 56 12.64 -5.84 14.79
C LYS A 56 11.85 -5.03 13.78
N ARG A 57 11.22 -3.95 14.24
CA ARG A 57 10.56 -3.00 13.34
C ARG A 57 11.52 -2.51 12.26
N HIS A 58 11.04 -2.44 11.02
CA HIS A 58 11.78 -2.05 9.81
C HIS A 58 12.88 -3.06 9.36
N GLU A 59 13.00 -4.19 10.04
CA GLU A 59 13.91 -5.24 9.58
C GLU A 59 13.31 -5.97 8.38
N MET A 60 14.07 -6.04 7.29
CA MET A 60 13.68 -6.71 6.05
C MET A 60 14.78 -7.67 5.64
N THR A 61 14.50 -8.95 5.72
CA THR A 61 15.45 -10.00 5.34
C THR A 61 14.93 -10.77 4.13
N LEU A 62 15.72 -10.80 3.06
CA LEU A 62 15.37 -11.51 1.83
C LEU A 62 16.07 -12.87 1.78
N ILE A 63 15.30 -13.91 1.48
CA ILE A 63 15.81 -15.26 1.22
C ILE A 63 15.43 -15.66 -0.21
N HIS A 64 16.37 -16.17 -0.99
CA HIS A 64 16.10 -16.84 -2.26
C HIS A 64 15.60 -18.26 -1.98
N SER A 65 14.52 -18.67 -2.62
CA SER A 65 13.90 -19.98 -2.37
C SER A 65 14.71 -21.15 -2.93
N LEU A 66 15.55 -20.89 -3.93
CA LEU A 66 16.34 -21.91 -4.62
C LEU A 66 15.49 -23.11 -5.05
N GLU A 67 14.31 -22.83 -5.61
CA GLU A 67 13.32 -23.81 -6.10
C GLU A 67 12.70 -24.73 -5.03
N LYS A 68 12.99 -24.53 -3.74
CA LYS A 68 12.34 -25.31 -2.66
C LYS A 68 10.85 -25.01 -2.53
N ILE A 69 10.42 -23.81 -2.95
CA ILE A 69 9.02 -23.39 -3.05
C ILE A 69 8.82 -22.68 -4.40
N LYS A 70 7.55 -22.50 -4.80
CA LYS A 70 7.24 -21.87 -6.10
C LYS A 70 7.64 -20.38 -6.19
N PRO A 71 7.40 -19.53 -5.15
CA PRO A 71 7.91 -18.17 -5.15
C PRO A 71 9.43 -18.14 -5.21
N GLU A 72 9.99 -17.25 -6.04
CA GLU A 72 11.45 -17.15 -6.20
C GLU A 72 12.15 -16.60 -4.95
N ARG A 73 11.45 -15.71 -4.21
CA ARG A 73 12.01 -14.99 -3.08
C ARG A 73 11.01 -14.94 -1.93
N VAL A 74 11.54 -14.94 -0.71
CA VAL A 74 10.78 -14.76 0.52
C VAL A 74 11.35 -13.56 1.28
N LEU A 75 10.54 -12.53 1.47
CA LEU A 75 10.86 -11.39 2.30
C LEU A 75 10.26 -11.60 3.68
N ILE A 76 11.12 -11.65 4.71
CA ILE A 76 10.72 -11.69 6.11
C ILE A 76 10.70 -10.25 6.62
N ALA A 77 9.52 -9.76 6.98
CA ALA A 77 9.32 -8.42 7.48
C ALA A 77 9.18 -8.43 9.00
N GLY A 78 10.02 -7.69 9.70
CA GLY A 78 9.96 -7.52 11.15
C GLY A 78 8.80 -6.65 11.56
N LEU A 79 7.95 -7.16 12.46
CA LEU A 79 6.79 -6.42 13.01
C LEU A 79 7.13 -5.65 14.30
N GLY A 80 8.32 -5.85 14.88
CA GLY A 80 8.65 -5.34 16.20
C GLY A 80 7.89 -6.08 17.30
N LYS A 81 7.71 -5.44 18.45
CA LYS A 81 7.05 -6.05 19.61
C LYS A 81 5.57 -6.30 19.37
N GLN A 82 5.08 -7.48 19.73
CA GLN A 82 3.68 -7.87 19.55
C GLN A 82 2.70 -6.93 20.27
N GLN A 83 3.07 -6.45 21.46
CA GLN A 83 2.24 -5.54 22.26
C GLN A 83 2.00 -4.18 21.61
N GLU A 84 2.86 -3.77 20.67
CA GLU A 84 2.76 -2.51 19.95
C GLU A 84 2.05 -2.68 18.59
N MET A 85 1.44 -3.84 18.34
CA MET A 85 0.81 -4.14 17.06
C MET A 85 -0.43 -3.30 16.83
N GLY A 86 -0.57 -2.76 15.61
CA GLY A 86 -1.71 -1.97 15.21
C GLY A 86 -1.75 -1.77 13.69
N LEU A 87 -2.86 -1.23 13.18
CA LEU A 87 -3.07 -1.03 11.74
C LEU A 87 -2.01 -0.11 11.10
N SER A 88 -1.51 0.89 11.84
CA SER A 88 -0.43 1.75 11.36
C SER A 88 0.86 0.97 11.08
N ARG A 89 1.18 0.01 11.95
CA ARG A 89 2.33 -0.89 11.75
C ARG A 89 2.17 -1.74 10.50
N ILE A 90 0.95 -2.23 10.24
CA ILE A 90 0.68 -3.00 9.01
C ILE A 90 0.86 -2.14 7.77
N ARG A 91 0.39 -0.87 7.78
CA ARG A 91 0.62 0.06 6.66
C ARG A 91 2.11 0.27 6.39
N GLU A 92 2.89 0.53 7.44
CA GLU A 92 4.34 0.72 7.34
C GLU A 92 5.02 -0.49 6.72
N VAL A 93 4.81 -1.67 7.30
CA VAL A 93 5.43 -2.92 6.84
C VAL A 93 5.05 -3.24 5.40
N SER A 94 3.78 -3.05 5.02
CA SER A 94 3.34 -3.28 3.65
C SER A 94 3.97 -2.30 2.66
N ALA A 95 4.06 -1.01 3.04
CA ALA A 95 4.73 0.00 2.23
C ALA A 95 6.21 -0.30 2.03
N GLU A 96 6.92 -0.66 3.11
CA GLU A 96 8.34 -0.97 3.07
C GLU A 96 8.63 -2.24 2.28
N SER A 97 7.84 -3.30 2.50
CA SER A 97 7.95 -4.56 1.76
C SER A 97 7.76 -4.35 0.25
N CYS A 98 6.72 -3.62 -0.14
CA CYS A 98 6.46 -3.34 -1.55
C CYS A 98 7.55 -2.45 -2.17
N ARG A 99 8.06 -1.43 -1.47
CA ARG A 99 9.19 -0.62 -1.95
C ARG A 99 10.45 -1.46 -2.12
N TYR A 100 10.74 -2.33 -1.15
CA TYR A 100 11.89 -3.21 -1.19
C TYR A 100 11.84 -4.15 -2.39
N LEU A 101 10.70 -4.84 -2.57
CA LEU A 101 10.52 -5.81 -3.64
C LEU A 101 10.44 -5.15 -5.03
N ARG A 102 9.89 -3.93 -5.14
CA ARG A 102 9.89 -3.14 -6.37
C ARG A 102 11.30 -2.85 -6.86
N LYS A 103 12.21 -2.44 -5.96
CA LYS A 103 13.63 -2.23 -6.29
C LYS A 103 14.32 -3.47 -6.83
N LEU A 104 13.83 -4.65 -6.45
CA LEU A 104 14.34 -5.95 -6.94
C LEU A 104 13.62 -6.44 -8.21
N GLY A 105 12.72 -5.62 -8.78
CA GLY A 105 12.01 -5.92 -10.01
C GLY A 105 10.87 -6.93 -9.86
N ALA A 106 10.40 -7.22 -8.64
CA ALA A 106 9.26 -8.11 -8.43
C ALA A 106 7.98 -7.46 -8.96
N ARG A 107 7.22 -8.18 -9.78
CA ARG A 107 5.96 -7.73 -10.39
C ARG A 107 4.74 -8.37 -9.74
N LYS A 108 4.84 -9.65 -9.37
CA LYS A 108 3.76 -10.41 -8.73
C LYS A 108 4.19 -10.78 -7.32
N VAL A 109 3.58 -10.15 -6.33
CA VAL A 109 3.93 -10.32 -4.93
C VAL A 109 2.77 -10.95 -4.18
N GLY A 110 3.06 -11.93 -3.33
CA GLY A 110 2.09 -12.49 -2.39
C GLY A 110 2.38 -12.01 -0.97
N THR A 111 1.34 -11.83 -0.18
CA THR A 111 1.46 -11.51 1.24
C THR A 111 0.39 -12.25 2.03
N ILE A 112 0.64 -12.46 3.31
CA ILE A 112 -0.36 -12.96 4.25
C ILE A 112 -1.12 -11.78 4.87
N ALA A 113 -2.26 -12.04 5.50
CA ALA A 113 -2.97 -11.03 6.28
C ALA A 113 -2.22 -10.78 7.60
N HIS A 114 -1.23 -9.89 7.55
CA HIS A 114 -0.38 -9.56 8.68
C HIS A 114 -1.20 -9.15 9.92
N GLY A 115 -0.83 -9.66 11.09
CA GLY A 115 -1.44 -9.29 12.36
C GLY A 115 -2.76 -9.98 12.70
N THR A 116 -3.37 -10.75 11.81
CA THR A 116 -4.67 -11.43 12.08
C THR A 116 -4.56 -12.65 12.98
N GLY A 117 -3.36 -13.22 13.12
CA GLY A 117 -3.10 -14.32 14.06
C GLY A 117 -2.71 -13.80 15.43
N ALA A 118 -1.43 -13.96 15.78
CA ALA A 118 -0.87 -13.53 17.06
C ALA A 118 -1.01 -12.01 17.33
N GLY A 119 -1.18 -11.19 16.31
CA GLY A 119 -1.37 -9.75 16.44
C GLY A 119 -2.78 -9.31 16.84
N GLY A 120 -3.78 -10.20 16.84
CA GLY A 120 -5.14 -9.95 17.32
C GLY A 120 -5.96 -8.96 16.47
N LEU A 121 -5.50 -8.59 15.27
CA LEU A 121 -6.20 -7.67 14.38
C LEU A 121 -7.32 -8.40 13.61
N ASP A 122 -8.41 -7.69 13.34
CA ASP A 122 -9.46 -8.20 12.46
C ASP A 122 -9.01 -8.26 11.01
N ALA A 123 -9.58 -9.21 10.25
CA ALA A 123 -9.16 -9.47 8.87
C ALA A 123 -9.45 -8.30 7.91
N GLU A 124 -10.55 -7.59 8.11
CA GLU A 124 -10.96 -6.46 7.27
C GLU A 124 -10.00 -5.27 7.47
N GLY A 125 -9.74 -4.90 8.74
CA GLY A 125 -8.80 -3.86 9.10
C GLY A 125 -7.37 -4.16 8.61
N ALA A 126 -6.92 -5.41 8.77
CA ALA A 126 -5.61 -5.83 8.31
C ALA A 126 -5.47 -5.73 6.78
N ALA A 127 -6.44 -6.24 6.02
CA ALA A 127 -6.43 -6.15 4.55
C ALA A 127 -6.51 -4.71 4.05
N ARG A 128 -7.31 -3.86 4.71
CA ARG A 128 -7.34 -2.43 4.44
C ARG A 128 -5.97 -1.80 4.62
N ALA A 129 -5.34 -2.03 5.77
CA ALA A 129 -4.03 -1.45 6.08
C ALA A 129 -2.92 -1.95 5.13
N ILE A 130 -2.95 -3.23 4.74
CA ILE A 130 -2.04 -3.80 3.74
C ILE A 130 -2.21 -3.08 2.40
N THR A 131 -3.44 -2.92 1.94
CA THR A 131 -3.75 -2.29 0.65
C THR A 131 -3.36 -0.82 0.63
N GLU A 132 -3.73 -0.07 1.68
CA GLU A 132 -3.31 1.33 1.85
C GLU A 132 -1.78 1.44 1.85
N GLY A 133 -1.10 0.64 2.66
CA GLY A 133 0.36 0.66 2.77
C GLY A 133 1.05 0.37 1.44
N ALA A 134 0.64 -0.68 0.75
CA ALA A 134 1.21 -1.06 -0.53
C ALA A 134 1.02 0.04 -1.60
N MET A 135 -0.20 0.55 -1.78
CA MET A 135 -0.51 1.54 -2.81
C MET A 135 0.07 2.92 -2.51
N LEU A 136 0.02 3.36 -1.25
CA LEU A 136 0.58 4.64 -0.83
C LEU A 136 2.12 4.61 -0.78
N GLY A 137 2.68 3.47 -0.39
CA GLY A 137 4.12 3.30 -0.25
C GLY A 137 4.86 3.18 -1.58
N THR A 138 4.18 2.76 -2.64
CA THR A 138 4.75 2.63 -4.00
C THR A 138 4.39 3.79 -4.91
N TYR A 139 3.64 4.78 -4.41
CA TYR A 139 3.31 5.97 -5.19
C TYR A 139 4.55 6.70 -5.67
N THR A 140 4.56 7.06 -6.93
CA THR A 140 5.61 7.88 -7.57
C THR A 140 4.94 8.82 -8.57
N PHE A 141 5.18 10.11 -8.43
CA PHE A 141 4.73 11.11 -9.40
C PHE A 141 5.71 11.13 -10.58
N ARG A 142 5.25 10.69 -11.76
CA ARG A 142 6.12 10.54 -12.96
C ARG A 142 5.69 11.39 -14.14
N ARG A 143 4.62 12.20 -14.00
CA ARG A 143 3.94 12.86 -15.11
C ARG A 143 4.84 13.75 -15.97
N HIS A 144 5.86 14.37 -15.37
CA HIS A 144 6.78 15.29 -16.07
C HIS A 144 8.23 14.73 -16.17
N LEU A 145 8.43 13.45 -15.89
CA LEU A 145 9.74 12.82 -16.07
C LEU A 145 10.00 12.61 -17.56
N THR A 146 11.15 13.07 -18.04
CA THR A 146 11.59 12.92 -19.43
C THR A 146 12.41 11.63 -19.64
N GLN A 147 12.86 11.00 -18.56
CA GLN A 147 13.57 9.74 -18.60
C GLN A 147 12.68 8.63 -18.05
N GLU A 148 12.64 7.51 -18.74
CA GLU A 148 11.96 6.32 -18.23
C GLU A 148 12.71 5.79 -16.99
N SER A 149 11.97 5.44 -15.97
CA SER A 149 12.51 4.78 -14.79
C SER A 149 12.84 3.34 -15.12
N GLU A 150 14.04 2.89 -14.75
CA GLU A 150 14.41 1.47 -14.83
C GLU A 150 13.63 0.63 -13.81
N GLU A 151 13.12 1.25 -12.75
CA GLU A 151 12.28 0.58 -11.75
C GLU A 151 10.92 0.21 -12.35
N ARG A 152 10.62 -1.08 -12.36
CA ARG A 152 9.31 -1.61 -12.73
C ARG A 152 8.38 -1.62 -11.53
N ASP A 153 7.13 -1.20 -11.73
CA ASP A 153 6.13 -1.24 -10.67
C ASP A 153 5.67 -2.67 -10.38
N ILE A 154 5.20 -2.90 -9.17
CA ILE A 154 4.49 -4.13 -8.82
C ILE A 154 3.13 -4.08 -9.54
N ASP A 155 2.85 -5.08 -10.36
CA ASP A 155 1.58 -5.19 -11.08
C ASP A 155 0.48 -5.70 -10.15
N GLN A 156 0.81 -6.73 -9.36
CA GLN A 156 -0.16 -7.45 -8.55
C GLN A 156 0.37 -7.74 -7.13
N LEU A 157 -0.46 -7.43 -6.12
CA LEU A 157 -0.29 -7.87 -4.74
C LEU A 157 -1.45 -8.81 -4.38
N LEU A 158 -1.13 -10.07 -4.04
CA LEU A 158 -2.10 -11.06 -3.59
C LEU A 158 -2.06 -11.19 -2.08
N ILE A 159 -3.18 -10.91 -1.40
CA ILE A 159 -3.36 -11.29 0.01
C ILE A 159 -3.84 -12.74 0.02
N VAL A 160 -2.99 -13.63 0.50
CA VAL A 160 -3.25 -15.07 0.47
C VAL A 160 -3.78 -15.52 1.83
N ASN A 161 -4.99 -16.09 1.83
CA ASN A 161 -5.57 -16.73 3.00
C ASN A 161 -5.51 -18.26 2.86
N LYS A 162 -5.32 -18.97 3.97
CA LYS A 162 -5.18 -20.43 3.94
C LYS A 162 -6.45 -21.11 3.43
N ASP A 163 -7.60 -20.61 3.84
CA ASP A 163 -8.92 -21.18 3.54
C ASP A 163 -9.94 -20.10 3.19
N LYS A 164 -11.18 -20.52 2.91
CA LYS A 164 -12.26 -19.58 2.55
C LYS A 164 -12.82 -18.77 3.74
N LYS A 165 -12.48 -19.13 4.96
CA LYS A 165 -12.97 -18.43 6.16
C LYS A 165 -12.33 -17.04 6.22
N GLY A 166 -13.15 -16.01 6.36
CA GLY A 166 -12.70 -14.62 6.41
C GLY A 166 -12.41 -13.96 5.05
N LEU A 167 -12.56 -14.69 3.92
CA LEU A 167 -12.30 -14.15 2.59
C LEU A 167 -13.10 -12.87 2.30
N ALA A 168 -14.40 -12.88 2.59
CA ALA A 168 -15.27 -11.72 2.39
C ALA A 168 -14.84 -10.48 3.20
N ALA A 169 -14.33 -10.68 4.42
CA ALA A 169 -13.79 -9.59 5.23
C ALA A 169 -12.50 -9.00 4.62
N LEU A 170 -11.59 -9.88 4.17
CA LEU A 170 -10.38 -9.45 3.47
C LEU A 170 -10.71 -8.66 2.19
N GLU A 171 -11.68 -9.14 1.40
CA GLU A 171 -12.13 -8.46 0.17
C GLU A 171 -12.73 -7.08 0.46
N ARG A 172 -13.57 -6.94 1.51
CA ARG A 172 -14.08 -5.62 1.94
C ARG A 172 -12.95 -4.70 2.36
N GLY A 173 -12.00 -5.20 3.15
CA GLY A 173 -10.82 -4.45 3.55
C GLY A 173 -10.00 -3.95 2.36
N CYS A 174 -9.73 -4.82 1.39
CA CYS A 174 -9.02 -4.44 0.16
C CYS A 174 -9.78 -3.36 -0.63
N ARG A 175 -11.10 -3.48 -0.75
CA ARG A 175 -11.92 -2.49 -1.44
C ARG A 175 -11.83 -1.13 -0.77
N THR A 176 -12.03 -1.07 0.55
CA THR A 176 -11.95 0.17 1.32
C THR A 176 -10.55 0.78 1.26
N GLY A 177 -9.51 -0.04 1.45
CA GLY A 177 -8.12 0.41 1.36
C GLY A 177 -7.76 0.97 -0.01
N ARG A 178 -8.26 0.36 -1.09
CA ARG A 178 -8.07 0.85 -2.45
C ARG A 178 -8.70 2.22 -2.66
N ILE A 179 -9.94 2.40 -2.23
CA ILE A 179 -10.64 3.69 -2.35
C ILE A 179 -9.86 4.78 -1.62
N MET A 180 -9.46 4.52 -0.38
CA MET A 180 -8.70 5.50 0.42
C MET A 180 -7.33 5.82 -0.19
N ALA A 181 -6.62 4.80 -0.68
CA ALA A 181 -5.32 5.00 -1.31
C ALA A 181 -5.42 5.74 -2.65
N GLN A 182 -6.42 5.44 -3.48
CA GLN A 182 -6.66 6.13 -4.74
C GLN A 182 -7.01 7.60 -4.52
N ALA A 183 -7.91 7.91 -3.58
CA ALA A 183 -8.25 9.28 -3.24
C ALA A 183 -7.03 10.07 -2.71
N THR A 184 -6.22 9.45 -1.85
CA THR A 184 -4.99 10.05 -1.35
C THR A 184 -3.97 10.29 -2.47
N ASN A 185 -3.81 9.34 -3.40
CA ASN A 185 -2.89 9.49 -4.52
C ASN A 185 -3.38 10.54 -5.51
N LEU A 186 -4.69 10.67 -5.75
CA LEU A 186 -5.26 11.78 -6.52
C LEU A 186 -4.89 13.14 -5.90
N ALA A 187 -5.07 13.29 -4.58
CA ALA A 187 -4.66 14.51 -3.90
C ALA A 187 -3.16 14.78 -4.00
N ARG A 188 -2.32 13.73 -3.93
CA ARG A 188 -0.87 13.85 -4.14
C ARG A 188 -0.53 14.26 -5.58
N ASP A 189 -1.23 13.70 -6.57
CA ASP A 189 -1.04 14.09 -7.98
C ASP A 189 -1.33 15.56 -8.15
N MET A 190 -2.45 16.06 -7.60
CA MET A 190 -2.81 17.49 -7.65
C MET A 190 -1.78 18.37 -6.95
N ALA A 191 -1.28 17.94 -5.78
CA ALA A 191 -0.29 18.71 -5.02
C ALA A 191 1.11 18.71 -5.65
N ASN A 192 1.46 17.65 -6.39
CA ASN A 192 2.75 17.53 -7.05
C ASN A 192 2.79 18.17 -8.45
N GLU A 193 1.63 18.52 -9.02
CA GLU A 193 1.59 19.25 -10.29
C GLU A 193 2.16 20.66 -10.12
N PRO A 194 3.01 21.11 -11.04
CA PRO A 194 3.44 22.50 -11.07
C PRO A 194 2.26 23.46 -11.24
N ALA A 195 2.35 24.66 -10.67
CA ALA A 195 1.26 25.64 -10.64
C ALA A 195 0.74 26.06 -12.03
N ASN A 196 1.57 25.94 -13.08
CA ASN A 196 1.16 26.18 -14.46
C ASN A 196 0.33 25.05 -15.08
N PHE A 197 0.27 23.87 -14.45
CA PHE A 197 -0.56 22.72 -14.85
C PHE A 197 -1.70 22.44 -13.86
N MET A 198 -1.65 23.04 -12.66
CA MET A 198 -2.69 22.90 -11.63
C MET A 198 -3.20 24.30 -11.25
N THR A 199 -3.95 24.89 -12.15
CA THR A 199 -4.63 26.18 -11.93
C THR A 199 -5.95 25.97 -11.15
N PRO A 200 -6.58 27.04 -10.63
CA PRO A 200 -7.90 26.92 -10.01
C PRO A 200 -8.95 26.28 -10.94
N SER A 201 -8.89 26.57 -12.24
CA SER A 201 -9.77 25.94 -13.23
C SER A 201 -9.52 24.44 -13.39
N ASP A 202 -8.26 23.98 -13.29
CA ASP A 202 -7.94 22.55 -13.34
C ASP A 202 -8.44 21.84 -12.09
N MET A 203 -8.31 22.45 -10.90
CA MET A 203 -8.87 21.94 -9.65
C MET A 203 -10.38 21.78 -9.73
N ALA A 204 -11.09 22.82 -10.23
CA ALA A 204 -12.54 22.78 -10.43
C ALA A 204 -12.95 21.66 -11.40
N ARG A 205 -12.23 21.50 -12.51
CA ARG A 205 -12.47 20.43 -13.49
C ARG A 205 -12.32 19.04 -12.86
N ILE A 206 -11.29 18.84 -12.05
CA ILE A 206 -11.09 17.56 -11.32
C ILE A 206 -12.22 17.32 -10.33
N ALA A 207 -12.63 18.35 -9.57
CA ALA A 207 -13.75 18.23 -8.63
C ALA A 207 -15.05 17.84 -9.35
N LEU A 208 -15.37 18.48 -10.47
CA LEU A 208 -16.54 18.14 -11.30
C LEU A 208 -16.46 16.72 -11.87
N GLN A 209 -15.27 16.28 -12.30
CA GLN A 209 -15.05 14.92 -12.79
C GLN A 209 -15.31 13.89 -11.68
N VAL A 210 -14.74 14.08 -10.48
CA VAL A 210 -14.97 13.20 -9.32
C VAL A 210 -16.44 13.20 -8.94
N ALA A 211 -17.09 14.37 -8.91
CA ALA A 211 -18.50 14.46 -8.59
C ALA A 211 -19.38 13.67 -9.58
N GLY A 212 -19.09 13.82 -10.89
CA GLY A 212 -19.82 13.08 -11.93
C GLY A 212 -19.58 11.56 -11.88
N GLU A 213 -18.36 11.13 -11.57
CA GLU A 213 -18.01 9.71 -11.48
C GLU A 213 -18.68 9.03 -10.28
N TYR A 214 -18.82 9.73 -9.15
CA TYR A 214 -19.32 9.15 -7.91
C TYR A 214 -20.75 9.62 -7.54
N GLY A 215 -21.41 10.40 -8.41
CA GLY A 215 -22.78 10.88 -8.18
C GLY A 215 -22.87 11.88 -7.02
N LEU A 216 -21.85 12.71 -6.84
CA LEU A 216 -21.81 13.76 -5.82
C LEU A 216 -22.32 15.08 -6.39
N GLU A 217 -22.91 15.92 -5.54
CA GLU A 217 -23.19 17.32 -5.89
C GLU A 217 -21.90 18.15 -5.80
N CYS A 218 -21.66 18.98 -6.82
CA CYS A 218 -20.50 19.87 -6.85
C CYS A 218 -20.91 21.20 -7.50
N TYR A 219 -20.67 22.28 -6.80
CA TYR A 219 -20.91 23.64 -7.27
C TYR A 219 -19.58 24.38 -7.32
N VAL A 220 -19.29 24.98 -8.47
CA VAL A 220 -18.09 25.80 -8.63
C VAL A 220 -18.53 27.27 -8.69
N LEU A 221 -18.03 28.07 -7.74
CA LEU A 221 -18.26 29.50 -7.72
C LEU A 221 -17.25 30.21 -8.62
N GLU A 222 -17.77 31.00 -9.53
CA GLU A 222 -16.99 31.93 -10.38
C GLU A 222 -16.67 33.20 -9.62
N GLN A 223 -15.77 34.06 -10.17
CA GLN A 223 -15.39 35.31 -9.55
C GLN A 223 -16.61 36.19 -9.21
N SER A 224 -17.57 36.31 -10.13
CA SER A 224 -18.79 37.09 -9.92
C SER A 224 -19.66 36.58 -8.77
N ASP A 225 -19.69 35.29 -8.55
CA ASP A 225 -20.40 34.68 -7.40
C ASP A 225 -19.70 35.01 -6.09
N MET A 226 -18.37 34.95 -6.10
CA MET A 226 -17.56 35.28 -4.91
C MET A 226 -17.65 36.78 -4.57
N GLU A 227 -17.73 37.65 -5.60
CA GLU A 227 -17.96 39.09 -5.41
C GLU A 227 -19.33 39.34 -4.77
N ARG A 228 -20.39 38.68 -5.25
CA ARG A 228 -21.73 38.76 -4.70
C ARG A 228 -21.82 38.25 -3.27
N LEU A 229 -21.00 37.25 -2.93
CA LEU A 229 -20.91 36.65 -1.60
C LEU A 229 -19.90 37.38 -0.69
N GLU A 230 -19.34 38.50 -1.14
CA GLU A 230 -18.37 39.31 -0.38
C GLU A 230 -17.14 38.52 0.12
N MET A 231 -16.65 37.56 -0.66
CA MET A 231 -15.48 36.70 -0.33
C MET A 231 -14.16 37.48 -0.50
N GLY A 232 -14.02 38.64 0.14
CA GLY A 232 -12.94 39.58 -0.06
C GLY A 232 -11.54 39.05 0.19
N ALA A 233 -11.37 38.17 1.18
CA ALA A 233 -10.07 37.58 1.48
C ALA A 233 -9.57 36.69 0.33
N LEU A 234 -10.42 35.81 -0.22
CA LEU A 234 -10.09 34.94 -1.36
C LEU A 234 -9.79 35.77 -2.60
N LEU A 235 -10.67 36.71 -2.91
CA LEU A 235 -10.50 37.65 -4.06
C LEU A 235 -9.22 38.49 -3.90
N GLY A 236 -8.88 38.90 -2.68
CA GLY A 236 -7.66 39.64 -2.38
C GLY A 236 -6.40 38.85 -2.72
N VAL A 237 -6.36 37.59 -2.37
CA VAL A 237 -5.26 36.67 -2.72
C VAL A 237 -5.22 36.42 -4.23
N ALA A 238 -6.37 36.23 -4.86
CA ALA A 238 -6.48 35.95 -6.31
C ALA A 238 -5.97 37.09 -7.19
N ARG A 239 -5.99 38.34 -6.72
CA ARG A 239 -5.51 39.52 -7.48
C ARG A 239 -4.05 39.42 -7.94
N GLY A 240 -3.25 38.61 -7.28
CA GLY A 240 -1.85 38.35 -7.66
C GLY A 240 -1.67 37.41 -8.85
N SER A 241 -2.74 36.81 -9.35
CA SER A 241 -2.71 35.86 -10.46
C SER A 241 -3.50 36.34 -11.67
N THR A 242 -3.06 35.93 -12.87
CA THR A 242 -3.82 36.11 -14.12
C THR A 242 -4.84 34.99 -14.34
N GLN A 243 -4.78 33.92 -13.51
CA GLN A 243 -5.73 32.83 -13.60
C GLN A 243 -7.04 33.20 -12.88
N PRO A 244 -8.22 32.89 -13.48
CA PRO A 244 -9.49 33.16 -12.84
C PRO A 244 -9.64 32.36 -11.54
N PRO A 245 -10.04 33.01 -10.43
CA PRO A 245 -10.30 32.30 -9.19
C PRO A 245 -11.49 31.36 -9.33
N LYS A 246 -11.46 30.27 -8.60
CA LYS A 246 -12.54 29.28 -8.47
C LYS A 246 -12.68 28.87 -7.00
N PHE A 247 -13.92 28.59 -6.59
CA PHE A 247 -14.20 28.09 -5.25
C PHE A 247 -15.25 26.98 -5.26
#